data_7a67b3b2f1b196af4d870c5122afe092
#
_entry.id   7a67b3b2f1b196af4d870c5122afe092
#
_cell.length_a   1.000
_cell.length_b   1.000
_cell.length_c   1.000
_cell.angle_alpha   90.00
_cell.angle_beta   90.00
_cell.angle_gamma   90.00
#
_symmetry.space_group_name_H-M   'P 1'
#
loop_
_entity.id
_entity.type
_entity.pdbx_description
1 polymer ?
#
loop_
_entity_poly.entity_id
_entity_poly.type
_entity_poly.pdbx_seq_one_letter_code
_entity_poly.pdbx_strand_id
1 'polypeptide(L)'
;MPGPSGGLILGVDPGLAGTGFALLADPNLVLACSTVVTIPGRDGARLLTITNHLRALIAHNPPAEASIEELFMGRNATSAVGVAQARGAILNVLEECGVPVFEYKPSQVKVILTGYGNADKAQIGRMLAAQVKLPEGRLDDHARDAIAIALCHARSRRFARAAVTPGARRALFR
;
A
#
# COMPACT_ATOMS: atom_id res chain seq x y z
N MET A 1 20.29 8.60 16.24
CA MET A 1 18.85 8.35 16.45
C MET A 1 18.60 6.88 16.14
N PRO A 2 18.08 6.07 17.06
CA PRO A 2 17.65 4.72 16.69
C PRO A 2 16.55 4.85 15.65
N GLY A 3 16.72 4.21 14.49
CA GLY A 3 15.69 4.12 13.45
C GLY A 3 14.41 3.47 14.02
N PRO A 4 13.25 3.72 13.39
CA PRO A 4 11.98 3.17 13.85
C PRO A 4 12.10 1.65 14.01
N SER A 5 11.73 1.15 15.17
CA SER A 5 11.87 -0.26 15.58
C SER A 5 11.08 -1.28 14.74
N GLY A 6 10.55 -0.86 13.60
CA GLY A 6 9.71 -1.67 12.72
C GLY A 6 10.03 -1.60 11.22
N GLY A 7 10.97 -0.75 10.78
CA GLY A 7 11.23 -0.52 9.35
C GLY A 7 10.10 0.25 8.64
N LEU A 8 10.39 0.78 7.44
CA LEU A 8 9.40 1.46 6.60
C LEU A 8 8.42 0.47 6.00
N ILE A 9 7.16 0.88 5.87
CA ILE A 9 6.13 0.14 5.14
C ILE A 9 5.79 0.92 3.87
N LEU A 10 5.84 0.24 2.73
CA LEU A 10 5.34 0.76 1.48
C LEU A 10 3.88 0.33 1.28
N GLY A 11 2.96 1.27 1.16
CA GLY A 11 1.59 1.03 0.70
C GLY A 11 1.47 1.32 -0.78
N VAL A 12 0.74 0.48 -1.50
CA VAL A 12 0.53 0.61 -2.93
C VAL A 12 -0.94 0.45 -3.29
N ASP A 13 -1.49 1.43 -4.00
CA ASP A 13 -2.80 1.37 -4.66
C ASP A 13 -2.59 1.24 -6.18
N PRO A 14 -2.65 0.03 -6.77
CA PRO A 14 -2.27 -0.21 -8.15
C PRO A 14 -3.35 0.20 -9.15
N GLY A 15 -2.96 0.94 -10.17
CA GLY A 15 -3.81 1.26 -11.30
C GLY A 15 -3.00 1.71 -12.51
N LEU A 16 -3.39 1.32 -13.73
CA LEU A 16 -2.65 1.68 -14.94
C LEU A 16 -2.74 3.18 -15.24
N ALA A 17 -3.89 3.81 -15.01
CA ALA A 17 -4.07 5.25 -15.22
C ALA A 17 -3.47 6.08 -14.08
N GLY A 18 -3.54 5.59 -12.87
CA GLY A 18 -2.97 6.21 -11.68
C GLY A 18 -2.59 5.13 -10.67
N THR A 19 -1.38 5.20 -10.14
CA THR A 19 -0.90 4.31 -9.08
C THR A 19 -0.47 5.16 -7.89
N GLY A 20 -1.04 4.90 -6.72
CA GLY A 20 -0.66 5.53 -5.46
C GLY A 20 0.47 4.78 -4.77
N PHE A 21 1.40 5.53 -4.18
CA PHE A 21 2.47 5.03 -3.33
C PHE A 21 2.53 5.82 -2.03
N ALA A 22 2.79 5.15 -0.92
CA ALA A 22 3.00 5.81 0.37
C ALA A 22 4.05 5.07 1.19
N LEU A 23 4.95 5.81 1.80
CA LEU A 23 5.92 5.30 2.77
C LEU A 23 5.50 5.71 4.18
N LEU A 24 5.23 4.71 5.00
CA LEU A 24 4.81 4.88 6.39
C LEU A 24 5.91 4.45 7.34
N ALA A 25 6.28 5.32 8.26
CA ALA A 25 7.11 4.97 9.41
C ALA A 25 6.22 4.58 10.60
N ASP A 26 6.63 3.57 11.36
CA ASP A 26 5.99 3.24 12.63
C ASP A 26 6.40 4.28 13.71
N PRO A 27 5.49 4.82 14.52
CA PRO A 27 4.13 4.35 14.74
C PRO A 27 3.03 4.97 13.89
N ASN A 28 3.15 6.05 13.15
CA ASN A 28 2.06 6.60 12.31
C ASN A 28 2.50 7.89 11.60
N LEU A 29 3.67 7.88 11.01
CA LEU A 29 4.21 9.01 10.25
C LEU A 29 4.28 8.65 8.76
N VAL A 30 3.57 9.38 7.91
CA VAL A 30 3.75 9.34 6.46
C VAL A 30 4.99 10.13 6.10
N LEU A 31 6.05 9.44 5.68
CA LEU A 31 7.31 10.08 5.25
C LEU A 31 7.21 10.66 3.85
N ALA A 32 6.55 9.93 2.95
CA ALA A 32 6.34 10.35 1.57
C ALA A 32 5.10 9.68 1.02
N CYS A 33 4.41 10.35 0.12
CA CYS A 33 3.38 9.76 -0.72
C CYS A 33 3.40 10.44 -2.09
N SER A 34 2.99 9.69 -3.10
CA SER A 34 2.93 10.16 -4.48
C SER A 34 1.89 9.39 -5.27
N THR A 35 1.42 9.99 -6.36
CA THR A 35 0.63 9.32 -7.37
C THR A 35 1.34 9.43 -8.71
N VAL A 36 1.57 8.30 -9.35
CA VAL A 36 2.05 8.24 -10.72
C VAL A 36 0.86 8.19 -11.64
N VAL A 37 0.59 9.30 -12.34
CA VAL A 37 -0.43 9.37 -13.38
C VAL A 37 0.22 9.08 -14.73
N THR A 38 -0.33 8.15 -15.49
CA THR A 38 0.17 7.80 -16.82
C THR A 38 -0.71 8.39 -17.92
N ILE A 39 -0.07 8.84 -19.00
CA ILE A 39 -0.78 9.34 -20.19
C ILE A 39 -1.29 8.14 -21.01
N PRO A 40 -2.51 8.19 -21.56
CA PRO A 40 -3.02 7.14 -22.45
C PRO A 40 -2.04 6.85 -23.61
N GLY A 41 -1.79 5.58 -23.88
CA GLY A 41 -0.81 5.14 -24.86
C GLY A 41 -0.52 3.64 -24.72
N ARG A 42 0.65 3.19 -25.18
CA ARG A 42 1.06 1.79 -25.08
C ARG A 42 1.18 1.36 -23.62
N ASP A 43 0.48 0.30 -23.21
CA ASP A 43 0.46 -0.16 -21.82
C ASP A 43 1.85 -0.48 -21.27
N GLY A 44 2.74 -1.08 -22.07
CA GLY A 44 4.11 -1.33 -21.65
C GLY A 44 4.89 -0.08 -21.26
N ALA A 45 4.70 1.05 -21.99
CA ALA A 45 5.34 2.32 -21.63
C ALA A 45 4.77 2.91 -20.33
N ARG A 46 3.47 2.77 -20.14
CA ARG A 46 2.79 3.18 -18.89
C ARG A 46 3.26 2.37 -17.69
N LEU A 47 3.34 1.05 -17.86
CA LEU A 47 3.86 0.16 -16.82
C LEU A 47 5.33 0.48 -16.48
N LEU A 48 6.16 0.78 -17.50
CA LEU A 48 7.54 1.18 -17.29
C LEU A 48 7.64 2.49 -16.48
N THR A 49 6.76 3.46 -16.73
CA THR A 49 6.70 4.70 -15.93
C THR A 49 6.42 4.40 -14.46
N ILE A 50 5.44 3.54 -14.17
CA ILE A 50 5.08 3.13 -12.82
C ILE A 50 6.24 2.39 -12.13
N THR A 51 6.84 1.41 -12.82
CA THR A 51 7.91 0.58 -12.24
C THR A 51 9.20 1.34 -12.04
N ASN A 52 9.55 2.28 -12.91
CA ASN A 52 10.72 3.15 -12.73
C ASN A 52 10.57 4.06 -11.51
N HIS A 53 9.37 4.63 -11.30
CA HIS A 53 9.08 5.41 -10.10
C HIS A 53 9.22 4.55 -8.84
N LEU A 54 8.66 3.34 -8.84
CA LEU A 54 8.76 2.42 -7.72
C LEU A 54 10.22 2.04 -7.41
N ARG A 55 11.04 1.72 -8.43
CA ARG A 55 12.47 1.42 -8.23
C ARG A 55 13.21 2.61 -7.60
N ALA A 56 12.95 3.83 -8.10
CA ALA A 56 13.55 5.04 -7.54
C ALA A 56 13.12 5.26 -6.08
N LEU A 57 11.83 5.05 -5.76
CA LEU A 57 11.31 5.18 -4.41
C LEU A 57 11.99 4.20 -3.44
N ILE A 58 12.12 2.92 -3.82
CA ILE A 58 12.78 1.87 -3.03
C ILE A 58 14.26 2.16 -2.87
N ALA A 59 14.94 2.61 -3.92
CA ALA A 59 16.37 2.91 -3.87
C ALA A 59 16.70 4.04 -2.88
N HIS A 60 15.82 5.05 -2.78
CA HIS A 60 16.02 6.17 -1.85
C HIS A 60 15.56 5.85 -0.41
N ASN A 61 14.53 5.06 -0.26
CA ASN A 61 13.91 4.74 1.03
C ASN A 61 13.53 3.25 1.06
N PRO A 62 14.49 2.34 1.32
CA PRO A 62 14.23 0.91 1.30
C PRO A 62 13.15 0.51 2.32
N PRO A 63 11.96 0.04 1.89
CA PRO A 63 10.95 -0.46 2.80
C PRO A 63 11.31 -1.85 3.31
N ALA A 64 10.96 -2.14 4.55
CA ALA A 64 11.11 -3.48 5.11
C ALA A 64 10.01 -4.43 4.62
N GLU A 65 8.84 -3.90 4.33
CA GLU A 65 7.65 -4.63 3.93
C GLU A 65 6.83 -3.75 2.98
N ALA A 66 6.12 -4.36 2.03
CA ALA A 66 5.14 -3.68 1.19
C ALA A 66 3.74 -4.25 1.42
N SER A 67 2.73 -3.42 1.26
CA SER A 67 1.34 -3.79 1.32
C SER A 67 0.60 -3.30 0.08
N ILE A 68 -0.26 -4.14 -0.47
CA ILE A 68 -0.98 -3.87 -1.72
C ILE A 68 -2.44 -4.32 -1.58
N GLU A 69 -3.35 -3.68 -2.31
CA GLU A 69 -4.73 -4.13 -2.36
C GLU A 69 -4.85 -5.43 -3.16
N GLU A 70 -5.61 -6.41 -2.60
CA GLU A 70 -5.94 -7.66 -3.31
C GLU A 70 -6.78 -7.33 -4.55
N LEU A 71 -6.45 -7.98 -5.68
CA LEU A 71 -7.20 -7.78 -6.91
C LEU A 71 -8.64 -8.27 -6.75
N PHE A 72 -9.59 -7.36 -6.86
CA PHE A 72 -11.02 -7.68 -6.88
C PHE A 72 -11.57 -7.53 -8.30
N MET A 73 -12.07 -8.63 -8.86
CA MET A 73 -12.73 -8.64 -10.17
C MET A 73 -14.12 -8.03 -10.05
N GLY A 74 -14.20 -6.69 -10.16
CA GLY A 74 -15.46 -5.95 -10.17
C GLY A 74 -16.20 -6.07 -11.51
N ARG A 75 -17.37 -5.41 -11.61
CA ARG A 75 -18.23 -5.45 -12.81
C ARG A 75 -17.62 -4.84 -14.08
N ASN A 76 -16.55 -4.05 -13.98
CA ASN A 76 -15.87 -3.39 -15.11
C ASN A 76 -14.60 -4.16 -15.49
N ALA A 77 -14.71 -5.11 -16.41
CA ALA A 77 -13.60 -5.94 -16.87
C ALA A 77 -12.44 -5.12 -17.49
N THR A 78 -12.74 -4.03 -18.21
CA THR A 78 -11.71 -3.22 -18.88
C THR A 78 -10.79 -2.49 -17.89
N SER A 79 -11.34 -1.93 -16.81
CA SER A 79 -10.53 -1.31 -15.76
C SER A 79 -9.76 -2.35 -14.94
N ALA A 80 -10.34 -3.53 -14.73
CA ALA A 80 -9.70 -4.63 -14.00
C ALA A 80 -8.43 -5.15 -14.69
N VAL A 81 -8.41 -5.20 -16.03
CA VAL A 81 -7.21 -5.59 -16.80
C VAL A 81 -6.05 -4.63 -16.54
N GLY A 82 -6.28 -3.32 -16.62
CA GLY A 82 -5.24 -2.32 -16.36
C GLY A 82 -4.71 -2.36 -14.92
N VAL A 83 -5.60 -2.59 -13.93
CA VAL A 83 -5.20 -2.80 -12.53
C VAL A 83 -4.35 -4.06 -12.38
N ALA A 84 -4.76 -5.19 -12.99
CA ALA A 84 -4.03 -6.44 -12.94
C ALA A 84 -2.64 -6.33 -13.57
N GLN A 85 -2.50 -5.63 -14.71
CA GLN A 85 -1.21 -5.38 -15.37
C GLN A 85 -0.28 -4.54 -14.48
N ALA A 86 -0.78 -3.41 -13.96
CA ALA A 86 -0.01 -2.54 -13.07
C ALA A 86 0.42 -3.29 -11.80
N ARG A 87 -0.51 -4.04 -11.18
CA ARG A 87 -0.23 -4.86 -10.00
C ARG A 87 0.84 -5.92 -10.28
N GLY A 88 0.74 -6.65 -11.39
CA GLY A 88 1.74 -7.67 -11.76
C GLY A 88 3.14 -7.07 -11.96
N ALA A 89 3.24 -5.92 -12.65
CA ALA A 89 4.50 -5.21 -12.84
C ALA A 89 5.10 -4.70 -11.51
N ILE A 90 4.27 -4.20 -10.61
CA ILE A 90 4.67 -3.75 -9.26
C ILE A 90 5.20 -4.93 -8.43
N LEU A 91 4.47 -6.06 -8.41
CA LEU A 91 4.89 -7.26 -7.68
C LEU A 91 6.25 -7.79 -8.16
N ASN A 92 6.48 -7.76 -9.49
CA ASN A 92 7.77 -8.16 -10.05
C ASN A 92 8.92 -7.27 -9.52
N VAL A 93 8.74 -5.95 -9.50
CA VAL A 93 9.75 -5.02 -8.96
C VAL A 93 9.99 -5.24 -7.47
N LEU A 94 8.94 -5.46 -6.68
CA LEU A 94 9.08 -5.72 -5.24
C LEU A 94 9.86 -7.00 -4.98
N GLU A 95 9.60 -8.07 -5.74
CA GLU A 95 10.35 -9.33 -5.68
C GLU A 95 11.81 -9.15 -6.11
N GLU A 96 12.09 -8.45 -7.22
CA GLU A 96 13.45 -8.09 -7.65
C GLU A 96 14.23 -7.35 -6.56
N CYS A 97 13.55 -6.49 -5.78
CA CYS A 97 14.16 -5.73 -4.69
C CYS A 97 14.18 -6.48 -3.34
N GLY A 98 13.67 -7.72 -3.28
CA GLY A 98 13.62 -8.52 -2.06
C GLY A 98 12.68 -7.95 -0.99
N VAL A 99 11.65 -7.20 -1.39
CA VAL A 99 10.66 -6.59 -0.47
C VAL A 99 9.47 -7.53 -0.30
N PRO A 100 9.24 -8.08 0.91
CA PRO A 100 8.09 -8.92 1.19
C PRO A 100 6.77 -8.18 0.99
N VAL A 101 5.78 -8.83 0.35
CA VAL A 101 4.49 -8.22 0.01
C VAL A 101 3.36 -8.86 0.82
N PHE A 102 2.46 -8.02 1.35
CA PHE A 102 1.26 -8.41 2.08
C PHE A 102 0.02 -7.86 1.38
N GLU A 103 -0.98 -8.70 1.18
CA GLU A 103 -2.20 -8.36 0.44
C GLU A 103 -3.38 -8.14 1.37
N TYR A 104 -4.21 -7.14 1.07
CA TYR A 104 -5.38 -6.78 1.86
C TYR A 104 -6.60 -6.58 0.99
N LYS A 105 -7.73 -7.17 1.38
CA LYS A 105 -9.04 -6.89 0.75
C LYS A 105 -9.49 -5.47 1.08
N PRO A 106 -10.20 -4.79 0.17
CA PRO A 106 -10.77 -3.46 0.44
C PRO A 106 -11.60 -3.42 1.74
N SER A 107 -12.37 -4.48 2.01
CA SER A 107 -13.17 -4.60 3.23
C SER A 107 -12.30 -4.70 4.50
N GLN A 108 -11.15 -5.39 4.44
CA GLN A 108 -10.22 -5.47 5.57
C GLN A 108 -9.61 -4.11 5.88
N VAL A 109 -9.20 -3.35 4.84
CA VAL A 109 -8.69 -1.99 5.01
C VAL A 109 -9.72 -1.13 5.74
N LYS A 110 -10.98 -1.16 5.29
CA LYS A 110 -12.08 -0.42 5.92
C LYS A 110 -12.28 -0.81 7.39
N VAL A 111 -12.40 -2.10 7.69
CA VAL A 111 -12.58 -2.60 9.06
C VAL A 111 -11.44 -2.18 9.98
N ILE A 112 -10.20 -2.34 9.54
CA ILE A 112 -9.02 -2.03 10.37
C ILE A 112 -8.89 -0.54 10.65
N LEU A 113 -9.25 0.31 9.68
CA LEU A 113 -9.15 1.76 9.83
C LEU A 113 -10.32 2.37 10.60
N THR A 114 -11.53 1.89 10.37
CA THR A 114 -12.76 2.55 10.85
C THR A 114 -13.56 1.71 11.81
N GLY A 115 -13.25 0.42 11.96
CA GLY A 115 -14.08 -0.56 12.69
C GLY A 115 -15.30 -1.03 11.90
N TYR A 116 -15.53 -0.53 10.66
CA TYR A 116 -16.74 -0.80 9.88
C TYR A 116 -16.43 -1.08 8.40
N GLY A 117 -16.84 -2.27 7.92
CA GLY A 117 -16.51 -2.75 6.57
C GLY A 117 -17.17 -2.00 5.40
N ASN A 118 -18.27 -1.27 5.67
CA ASN A 118 -18.99 -0.46 4.67
C ASN A 118 -18.66 1.04 4.77
N ALA A 119 -17.56 1.41 5.44
CA ALA A 119 -17.13 2.80 5.53
C ALA A 119 -16.98 3.43 4.13
N ASP A 120 -17.45 4.67 4.00
CA ASP A 120 -17.29 5.47 2.80
C ASP A 120 -15.90 6.16 2.73
N LYS A 121 -15.57 6.74 1.57
CA LYS A 121 -14.29 7.43 1.38
C LYS A 121 -14.08 8.61 2.35
N ALA A 122 -15.14 9.34 2.69
CA ALA A 122 -15.05 10.46 3.61
C ALA A 122 -14.75 9.99 5.04
N GLN A 123 -15.35 8.89 5.47
CA GLN A 123 -15.08 8.26 6.77
C GLN A 123 -13.62 7.77 6.84
N ILE A 124 -13.14 7.09 5.79
CA ILE A 124 -11.73 6.65 5.69
C ILE A 124 -10.80 7.86 5.78
N GLY A 125 -11.07 8.93 5.03
CA GLY A 125 -10.27 10.15 5.04
C GLY A 125 -10.18 10.81 6.43
N ARG A 126 -11.31 10.92 7.15
CA ARG A 126 -11.32 11.43 8.53
C ARG A 126 -10.52 10.55 9.48
N MET A 127 -10.67 9.24 9.35
CA MET A 127 -9.93 8.28 10.20
C MET A 127 -8.44 8.29 9.93
N LEU A 128 -8.01 8.44 8.67
CA LEU A 128 -6.60 8.61 8.33
C LEU A 128 -6.02 9.87 8.98
N ALA A 129 -6.69 11.02 8.82
CA ALA A 129 -6.25 12.29 9.39
C ALA A 129 -6.13 12.26 10.93
N ALA A 130 -6.99 11.47 11.59
CA ALA A 130 -6.95 11.28 13.04
C ALA A 130 -5.85 10.31 13.51
N GLN A 131 -5.33 9.46 12.64
CA GLN A 131 -4.49 8.32 13.02
C GLN A 131 -3.05 8.41 12.55
N VAL A 132 -2.78 9.19 11.50
CA VAL A 132 -1.43 9.40 10.98
C VAL A 132 -1.16 10.88 10.77
N LYS A 133 0.08 11.28 10.96
CA LYS A 133 0.53 12.61 10.54
C LYS A 133 0.67 12.61 9.02
N LEU A 134 -0.30 13.24 8.36
CA LEU A 134 -0.30 13.40 6.91
C LEU A 134 0.67 14.49 6.49
N PRO A 135 1.26 14.42 5.29
CA PRO A 135 2.04 15.50 4.72
C PRO A 135 1.16 16.73 4.46
N GLU A 136 1.78 17.90 4.42
CA GLU A 136 1.07 19.14 4.08
C GLU A 136 0.58 19.12 2.62
N GLY A 137 -0.59 19.71 2.38
CA GLY A 137 -1.18 19.84 1.07
C GLY A 137 -2.37 18.88 0.83
N ARG A 138 -2.93 19.00 -0.40
CA ARG A 138 -4.08 18.18 -0.80
C ARG A 138 -3.59 16.85 -1.35
N LEU A 139 -3.97 15.76 -0.72
CA LEU A 139 -3.76 14.41 -1.21
C LEU A 139 -4.86 14.03 -2.22
N ASP A 140 -4.47 13.44 -3.33
CA ASP A 140 -5.41 12.79 -4.25
C ASP A 140 -5.90 11.43 -3.69
N ASP A 141 -6.85 10.81 -4.39
CA ASP A 141 -7.47 9.58 -3.94
C ASP A 141 -6.49 8.41 -3.91
N HIS A 142 -5.61 8.27 -4.93
CA HIS A 142 -4.65 7.16 -5.01
C HIS A 142 -3.60 7.23 -3.90
N ALA A 143 -3.04 8.42 -3.64
CA ALA A 143 -2.10 8.59 -2.53
C ALA A 143 -2.76 8.30 -1.18
N ARG A 144 -4.03 8.69 -1.02
CA ARG A 144 -4.80 8.44 0.20
C ARG A 144 -5.09 6.95 0.41
N ASP A 145 -5.46 6.24 -0.66
CA ASP A 145 -5.71 4.80 -0.63
C ASP A 145 -4.41 4.02 -0.34
N ALA A 146 -3.27 4.43 -0.90
CA ALA A 146 -1.96 3.87 -0.57
C ALA A 146 -1.58 4.06 0.91
N ILE A 147 -1.84 5.23 1.49
CA ILE A 147 -1.64 5.47 2.94
C ILE A 147 -2.55 4.56 3.77
N ALA A 148 -3.82 4.39 3.36
CA ALA A 148 -4.77 3.53 4.02
C ALA A 148 -4.30 2.06 4.05
N ILE A 149 -3.77 1.55 2.93
CA ILE A 149 -3.23 0.20 2.80
C ILE A 149 -1.98 0.02 3.68
N ALA A 150 -1.06 0.99 3.69
CA ALA A 150 0.13 0.96 4.54
C ALA A 150 -0.23 0.93 6.03
N LEU A 151 -1.19 1.76 6.45
CA LEU A 151 -1.65 1.82 7.85
C LEU A 151 -2.41 0.54 8.25
N CYS A 152 -3.20 -0.03 7.34
CA CYS A 152 -3.83 -1.32 7.54
C CYS A 152 -2.79 -2.40 7.86
N HIS A 153 -1.70 -2.46 7.07
CA HIS A 153 -0.61 -3.41 7.32
C HIS A 153 0.11 -3.14 8.64
N ALA A 154 0.46 -1.89 8.94
CA ALA A 154 1.13 -1.52 10.19
C ALA A 154 0.36 -2.01 11.44
N ARG A 155 -0.97 -1.95 11.39
CA ARG A 155 -1.84 -2.41 12.48
C ARG A 155 -1.98 -3.92 12.51
N SER A 156 -2.20 -4.55 11.35
CA SER A 156 -2.34 -6.01 11.25
C SER A 156 -1.10 -6.73 11.77
N ARG A 157 0.11 -6.29 11.41
CA ARG A 157 1.34 -6.90 11.89
C ARG A 157 1.55 -6.76 13.41
N ARG A 158 1.05 -5.68 14.03
CA ARG A 158 1.09 -5.52 15.50
C ARG A 158 0.20 -6.53 16.19
N PHE A 159 -1.01 -6.74 15.69
CA PHE A 159 -1.91 -7.78 16.21
C PHE A 159 -1.32 -9.18 16.03
N ALA A 160 -0.74 -9.49 14.87
CA ALA A 160 -0.10 -10.77 14.62
C ALA A 160 1.11 -11.00 15.55
N ARG A 161 1.94 -9.97 15.77
CA ARG A 161 3.07 -10.04 16.72
C ARG A 161 2.63 -10.18 18.18
N ALA A 162 1.55 -9.51 18.58
CA ALA A 162 1.00 -9.60 19.93
C ALA A 162 0.31 -10.95 20.20
N ALA A 163 -0.27 -11.58 19.17
CA ALA A 163 -0.93 -12.88 19.26
C ALA A 163 0.05 -14.07 19.25
N VAL A 164 1.31 -13.88 18.84
CA VAL A 164 2.33 -14.93 18.83
C VAL A 164 2.98 -15.03 20.20
N THR A 165 2.45 -15.90 21.07
CA THR A 165 3.16 -16.39 22.24
C THR A 165 4.49 -17.04 21.81
N PRO A 166 5.61 -16.89 22.56
CA PRO A 166 6.89 -17.50 22.19
C PRO A 166 6.76 -19.03 22.09
N GLY A 167 6.70 -19.57 20.89
CA GLY A 167 6.51 -21.00 20.59
C GLY A 167 5.73 -21.31 19.32
N ALA A 168 4.90 -20.39 18.81
CA ALA A 168 3.99 -20.64 17.68
C ALA A 168 4.48 -20.10 16.30
N ARG A 169 5.78 -19.83 16.15
CA ARG A 169 6.34 -19.21 14.92
C ARG A 169 6.32 -20.07 13.64
N ARG A 170 5.71 -21.27 13.63
CA ARG A 170 5.83 -22.21 12.49
C ARG A 170 4.56 -22.52 11.71
N ALA A 171 3.41 -21.94 12.00
CA ALA A 171 2.13 -22.39 11.44
C ALA A 171 1.35 -21.38 10.56
N LEU A 172 1.85 -20.16 10.33
CA LEU A 172 1.07 -19.13 9.60
C LEU A 172 1.55 -18.82 8.18
N PHE A 173 2.56 -19.54 7.67
CA PHE A 173 3.06 -19.37 6.29
C PHE A 173 3.14 -20.74 5.57
N ARG A 174 1.98 -21.34 5.34
CA ARG A 174 1.77 -22.39 4.31
C ARG A 174 0.49 -22.12 3.58
#